data_ab2883a4125e806ab71b01a654ca9644
#
_entry.id   ab2883a4125e806ab71b01a654ca9644
#
_cell.length_a   1.000
_cell.length_b   1.000
_cell.length_c   1.000
_cell.angle_alpha   90.00
_cell.angle_beta   90.00
_cell.angle_gamma   90.00
#
_symmetry.space_group_name_H-M   'P 1'
#
loop_
_entity.id
_entity.type
_entity.pdbx_description
1 polymer ?
#
loop_
_entity_poly.entity_id
_entity_poly.type
_entity_poly.pdbx_seq_one_letter_code
_entity_poly.pdbx_strand_id
1 'polypeptide(L)'
;MKSKAVGSRLGVGSRRGVTILIALLVAVAAQAQEYWDPLAVDLTRSISSDLFQSNAVPYVQPMVTAINATSNARFYDHAYVPKSVDKPYFKVSVNGMHGMINDDMRTFEPSLDFGPRVNVASELANYGKITIGPDGVDYTINPNYEDTLGLVTMIMKELFRDAIDSGYFGIPPEAATLFGNKPDTRVTLPTNADMQVLLQNRPEYKLMDTATQNILDSLLGTLALPPYLTLPPGVDMSVLIAAVPQFEIGSLYGTEALIRFVPPVEFDKNVGKFSFWGFGLKHSISQYFPDDWFDMAVQAVYQGTSLTNTVGFTESKLEASATIWSGNVHVSKQMWDVVAFYTGFNYEAIDVTSTYTYVLPQEVQIALGLLPKPPEGEPAVPTEEQPGDQEPQTSVVTVADTNFKWTIGASVFWGPVRLALDYSVSQFNIFSAGLSYTF
;
A
#
# COMPACT_ATOMS: atom_id res chain seq x y z
N MET A 1 -76.25 32.95 -20.43
CA MET A 1 -74.98 32.74 -21.11
C MET A 1 -73.89 33.49 -20.34
N LYS A 2 -73.14 32.83 -19.49
CA LYS A 2 -71.99 33.40 -18.78
C LYS A 2 -70.80 32.45 -19.00
N SER A 3 -69.85 32.90 -19.80
CA SER A 3 -68.54 32.26 -20.01
C SER A 3 -67.73 32.39 -18.73
N LYS A 4 -67.27 31.27 -18.19
CA LYS A 4 -66.22 31.21 -17.13
C LYS A 4 -64.89 30.99 -17.78
N ALA A 5 -64.00 31.96 -17.66
CA ALA A 5 -62.62 31.83 -17.99
C ALA A 5 -61.94 30.95 -16.92
N VAL A 6 -61.28 29.88 -17.35
CA VAL A 6 -60.40 29.04 -16.53
C VAL A 6 -59.00 29.66 -16.57
N GLY A 7 -58.63 30.30 -15.48
CA GLY A 7 -57.26 30.80 -15.31
C GLY A 7 -56.32 29.66 -14.96
N SER A 8 -55.32 29.43 -15.78
CA SER A 8 -54.24 28.52 -15.56
C SER A 8 -53.34 29.05 -14.42
N ARG A 9 -53.38 28.39 -13.27
CA ARG A 9 -52.31 28.52 -12.24
C ARG A 9 -51.22 27.56 -12.60
N LEU A 10 -50.23 27.99 -13.33
CA LEU A 10 -48.96 27.30 -13.52
C LEU A 10 -48.06 27.48 -12.28
N GLY A 11 -47.78 26.42 -11.63
CA GLY A 11 -46.49 25.97 -11.15
C GLY A 11 -45.64 26.93 -10.30
N VAL A 12 -45.96 27.10 -9.01
CA VAL A 12 -45.07 27.72 -8.03
C VAL A 12 -44.24 26.65 -7.28
N GLY A 13 -44.48 25.34 -7.53
CA GLY A 13 -43.83 24.24 -6.82
C GLY A 13 -42.40 23.95 -7.28
N SER A 14 -42.09 23.97 -8.57
CA SER A 14 -40.78 23.58 -9.11
C SER A 14 -39.67 24.61 -8.83
N ARG A 15 -40.04 25.89 -8.70
CA ARG A 15 -39.04 26.95 -8.40
C ARG A 15 -38.49 26.92 -6.97
N ARG A 16 -39.21 26.33 -6.01
CA ARG A 16 -38.75 26.26 -4.60
C ARG A 16 -37.72 25.18 -4.34
N GLY A 17 -37.80 24.00 -4.97
CA GLY A 17 -36.82 22.94 -4.85
C GLY A 17 -35.47 23.35 -5.45
N VAL A 18 -35.49 23.95 -6.63
CA VAL A 18 -34.28 24.48 -7.30
C VAL A 18 -33.67 25.65 -6.50
N THR A 19 -34.49 26.49 -5.88
CA THR A 19 -34.01 27.62 -5.05
C THR A 19 -33.35 27.15 -3.76
N ILE A 20 -33.78 26.01 -3.18
CA ILE A 20 -33.14 25.42 -2.00
C ILE A 20 -31.80 24.78 -2.35
N LEU A 21 -31.68 24.14 -3.50
CA LEU A 21 -30.41 23.59 -3.99
C LEU A 21 -29.37 24.72 -4.24
N ILE A 22 -29.82 25.83 -4.89
CA ILE A 22 -28.98 27.01 -5.09
C ILE A 22 -28.62 27.67 -3.75
N ALA A 23 -29.53 27.72 -2.78
CA ALA A 23 -29.28 28.30 -1.47
C ALA A 23 -28.30 27.42 -0.62
N LEU A 24 -28.32 26.11 -0.77
CA LEU A 24 -27.36 25.19 -0.09
C LEU A 24 -25.98 25.23 -0.74
N LEU A 25 -25.91 25.24 -2.07
CA LEU A 25 -24.65 25.42 -2.80
C LEU A 25 -24.05 26.83 -2.56
N VAL A 26 -24.87 27.85 -2.49
CA VAL A 26 -24.47 29.23 -2.15
C VAL A 26 -24.17 29.36 -0.65
N ALA A 27 -24.81 28.59 0.25
CA ALA A 27 -24.48 28.60 1.69
C ALA A 27 -23.16 27.87 1.99
N VAL A 28 -22.82 26.82 1.25
CA VAL A 28 -21.48 26.20 1.29
C VAL A 28 -20.45 27.18 0.74
N ALA A 29 -20.76 27.90 -0.34
CA ALA A 29 -19.86 28.93 -0.88
C ALA A 29 -19.85 30.25 -0.08
N ALA A 30 -20.89 30.56 0.69
CA ALA A 30 -21.01 31.82 1.45
C ALA A 30 -20.42 31.75 2.88
N GLN A 31 -19.96 30.59 3.33
CA GLN A 31 -19.09 30.48 4.53
C GLN A 31 -17.62 30.76 4.22
N ALA A 32 -17.29 30.93 2.94
CA ALA A 32 -15.92 31.09 2.49
C ALA A 32 -15.43 32.55 2.57
N GLN A 33 -14.96 32.91 3.74
CA GLN A 33 -13.77 33.74 3.88
C GLN A 33 -12.55 32.81 3.97
N GLU A 34 -12.67 31.59 3.44
CA GLU A 34 -11.63 30.58 3.43
C GLU A 34 -10.86 30.63 2.11
N TYR A 35 -9.54 30.52 2.20
CA TYR A 35 -8.64 30.50 1.05
C TYR A 35 -8.80 29.25 0.16
N TRP A 36 -9.61 28.25 0.61
CA TRP A 36 -9.86 26.98 -0.06
C TRP A 36 -11.35 26.64 -0.12
N ASP A 37 -11.72 25.77 -1.07
CA ASP A 37 -13.04 25.17 -1.18
C ASP A 37 -13.06 23.82 -0.46
N PRO A 38 -13.82 23.63 0.64
CA PRO A 38 -13.90 22.38 1.38
C PRO A 38 -14.30 21.19 0.49
N LEU A 39 -15.23 21.38 -0.45
CA LEU A 39 -15.65 20.34 -1.37
C LEU A 39 -14.51 19.87 -2.29
N ALA A 40 -13.73 20.80 -2.82
CA ALA A 40 -12.55 20.48 -3.65
C ALA A 40 -11.48 19.73 -2.85
N VAL A 41 -11.28 20.10 -1.59
CA VAL A 41 -10.33 19.42 -0.68
C VAL A 41 -10.78 17.98 -0.42
N ASP A 42 -12.03 17.76 0.00
CA ASP A 42 -12.53 16.43 0.33
C ASP A 42 -12.61 15.51 -0.89
N LEU A 43 -12.98 16.06 -2.04
CA LEU A 43 -12.94 15.33 -3.31
C LEU A 43 -11.51 14.94 -3.69
N THR A 44 -10.55 15.84 -3.52
CA THR A 44 -9.12 15.55 -3.78
C THR A 44 -8.58 14.51 -2.84
N ARG A 45 -8.97 14.52 -1.56
CA ARG A 45 -8.64 13.44 -0.59
C ARG A 45 -9.18 12.10 -1.07
N SER A 46 -10.43 12.06 -1.52
CA SER A 46 -11.05 10.83 -2.05
C SER A 46 -10.28 10.29 -3.26
N ILE A 47 -9.94 11.15 -4.23
CA ILE A 47 -9.17 10.76 -5.42
C ILE A 47 -7.77 10.28 -5.04
N SER A 48 -7.10 11.00 -4.13
CA SER A 48 -5.78 10.63 -3.63
C SER A 48 -5.79 9.25 -2.95
N SER A 49 -6.84 8.97 -2.18
CA SER A 49 -7.04 7.66 -1.55
C SER A 49 -7.24 6.55 -2.57
N ASP A 50 -8.09 6.77 -3.60
CA ASP A 50 -8.32 5.79 -4.66
C ASP A 50 -7.04 5.53 -5.47
N LEU A 51 -6.26 6.58 -5.78
CA LEU A 51 -4.97 6.47 -6.45
C LEU A 51 -3.96 5.67 -5.60
N PHE A 52 -3.89 5.95 -4.31
CA PHE A 52 -3.03 5.22 -3.40
C PHE A 52 -3.43 3.74 -3.32
N GLN A 53 -4.71 3.43 -3.11
CA GLN A 53 -5.18 2.05 -3.00
C GLN A 53 -4.93 1.25 -4.28
N SER A 54 -5.13 1.84 -5.45
CA SER A 54 -4.88 1.19 -6.75
C SER A 54 -3.41 0.81 -6.94
N ASN A 55 -2.48 1.56 -6.34
CA ASN A 55 -1.05 1.43 -6.59
C ASN A 55 -0.23 0.93 -5.38
N ALA A 56 -0.83 0.84 -4.20
CA ALA A 56 -0.12 0.49 -2.98
C ALA A 56 0.46 -0.93 -3.03
N VAL A 57 -0.30 -1.92 -3.52
CA VAL A 57 0.19 -3.30 -3.65
C VAL A 57 1.38 -3.39 -4.60
N PRO A 58 1.30 -2.97 -5.88
CA PRO A 58 2.45 -3.05 -6.78
C PRO A 58 3.64 -2.20 -6.32
N TYR A 59 3.42 -1.11 -5.59
CA TYR A 59 4.47 -0.29 -5.00
C TYR A 59 5.30 -1.05 -3.94
N VAL A 60 4.66 -1.82 -3.05
CA VAL A 60 5.33 -2.50 -1.92
C VAL A 60 5.64 -3.97 -2.19
N GLN A 61 5.01 -4.64 -3.17
CA GLN A 61 5.15 -6.07 -3.45
C GLN A 61 6.61 -6.52 -3.60
N PRO A 62 7.51 -5.82 -4.34
CA PRO A 62 8.91 -6.23 -4.46
C PRO A 62 9.65 -6.26 -3.12
N MET A 63 9.35 -5.33 -2.20
CA MET A 63 9.92 -5.33 -0.85
C MET A 63 9.39 -6.52 -0.04
N VAL A 64 8.11 -6.85 -0.14
CA VAL A 64 7.52 -8.01 0.55
C VAL A 64 8.16 -9.30 0.08
N THR A 65 8.36 -9.48 -1.22
CA THR A 65 9.06 -10.63 -1.82
C THR A 65 10.52 -10.73 -1.33
N ALA A 66 11.23 -9.61 -1.29
CA ALA A 66 12.61 -9.56 -0.81
C ALA A 66 12.72 -9.86 0.71
N ILE A 67 11.78 -9.35 1.53
CA ILE A 67 11.71 -9.65 2.96
C ILE A 67 11.37 -11.13 3.18
N ASN A 68 10.40 -11.70 2.43
CA ASN A 68 10.06 -13.11 2.50
C ASN A 68 11.29 -13.99 2.26
N ALA A 69 11.99 -13.79 1.15
CA ALA A 69 13.19 -14.55 0.81
C ALA A 69 14.32 -14.38 1.83
N THR A 70 14.57 -13.13 2.28
CA THR A 70 15.67 -12.79 3.19
C THR A 70 15.43 -13.29 4.62
N SER A 71 14.21 -13.12 5.15
CA SER A 71 13.84 -13.61 6.48
C SER A 71 13.94 -15.13 6.59
N ASN A 72 13.73 -15.84 5.49
CA ASN A 72 13.78 -17.29 5.41
C ASN A 72 15.14 -17.84 4.94
N ALA A 73 16.19 -17.02 4.91
CA ALA A 73 17.55 -17.46 4.59
C ALA A 73 18.32 -17.93 5.81
N ARG A 74 19.31 -18.79 5.60
CA ARG A 74 20.27 -19.22 6.61
C ARG A 74 19.66 -19.94 7.83
N PHE A 75 18.64 -20.76 7.65
CA PHE A 75 18.11 -21.60 8.74
C PHE A 75 19.00 -22.78 9.09
N TYR A 76 19.77 -23.26 8.14
CA TYR A 76 20.66 -24.43 8.28
C TYR A 76 21.98 -24.19 7.56
N ASP A 77 22.99 -24.88 8.04
CA ASP A 77 24.35 -24.98 7.48
C ASP A 77 24.78 -26.45 7.37
N HIS A 78 23.94 -27.37 7.83
CA HIS A 78 24.04 -28.82 7.75
C HIS A 78 22.71 -29.45 8.20
N ALA A 79 22.51 -30.72 7.83
CA ALA A 79 21.31 -31.48 8.18
C ALA A 79 21.48 -32.36 9.43
N TYR A 80 22.73 -32.70 9.80
CA TYR A 80 22.97 -33.56 10.91
C TYR A 80 22.54 -32.95 12.25
N VAL A 81 21.75 -33.71 13.04
CA VAL A 81 21.45 -33.46 14.45
C VAL A 81 21.66 -34.76 15.21
N PRO A 82 22.51 -34.80 16.24
CA PRO A 82 22.75 -36.03 17.02
C PRO A 82 21.45 -36.58 17.61
N LYS A 83 21.25 -37.91 17.55
CA LYS A 83 20.06 -38.56 18.11
C LYS A 83 19.97 -38.36 19.64
N SER A 84 21.09 -38.42 20.32
CA SER A 84 21.21 -38.20 21.73
C SER A 84 22.58 -37.55 22.06
N VAL A 85 22.57 -36.75 23.11
CA VAL A 85 23.77 -36.10 23.65
C VAL A 85 23.72 -36.23 25.17
N ASP A 86 24.89 -36.30 25.82
CA ASP A 86 25.00 -36.37 27.29
C ASP A 86 24.52 -35.05 27.93
N LYS A 87 24.75 -33.94 27.23
CA LYS A 87 24.31 -32.60 27.61
C LYS A 87 23.83 -31.87 26.37
N PRO A 88 22.79 -31.02 26.49
CA PRO A 88 22.38 -30.12 25.40
C PRO A 88 23.58 -29.28 24.92
N TYR A 89 23.73 -29.14 23.60
CA TYR A 89 24.66 -28.17 23.03
C TYR A 89 23.93 -26.88 22.71
N PHE A 90 24.69 -25.79 22.69
CA PHE A 90 24.24 -24.48 22.35
C PHE A 90 25.04 -23.95 21.18
N LYS A 91 24.39 -23.39 20.17
CA LYS A 91 25.04 -22.78 19.02
C LYS A 91 24.56 -21.35 18.88
N VAL A 92 25.50 -20.43 18.79
CA VAL A 92 25.23 -19.01 18.52
C VAL A 92 25.74 -18.67 17.12
N SER A 93 24.98 -17.99 16.31
CA SER A 93 25.41 -17.58 14.98
C SER A 93 25.00 -16.16 14.65
N VAL A 94 25.75 -15.53 13.74
CA VAL A 94 25.37 -14.29 13.05
C VAL A 94 25.33 -14.62 11.57
N ASN A 95 24.18 -14.37 10.97
CA ASN A 95 23.89 -14.68 9.58
C ASN A 95 23.69 -13.39 8.78
N GLY A 96 24.59 -13.14 7.82
CA GLY A 96 24.50 -12.03 6.88
C GLY A 96 23.89 -12.48 5.56
N MET A 97 22.99 -11.69 4.99
CA MET A 97 22.32 -11.90 3.73
C MET A 97 22.49 -10.69 2.84
N HIS A 98 22.71 -10.95 1.56
CA HIS A 98 22.88 -9.95 0.50
C HIS A 98 22.04 -10.35 -0.72
N GLY A 99 21.08 -9.55 -1.09
CA GLY A 99 20.26 -9.74 -2.28
C GLY A 99 20.39 -8.54 -3.23
N MET A 100 20.46 -8.81 -4.53
CA MET A 100 20.47 -7.78 -5.57
C MET A 100 19.05 -7.52 -6.02
N ILE A 101 18.68 -6.25 -6.09
CA ILE A 101 17.37 -5.81 -6.59
C ILE A 101 17.49 -5.62 -8.09
N ASN A 102 16.76 -6.42 -8.85
CA ASN A 102 16.72 -6.37 -10.30
C ASN A 102 15.90 -5.16 -10.79
N ASP A 103 16.08 -4.77 -12.03
CA ASP A 103 15.39 -3.61 -12.62
C ASP A 103 13.87 -3.80 -12.69
N ASP A 104 13.40 -5.02 -12.91
CA ASP A 104 11.96 -5.39 -12.90
C ASP A 104 11.29 -5.24 -11.53
N MET A 105 12.07 -5.24 -10.45
CA MET A 105 11.59 -4.96 -9.10
C MET A 105 11.53 -3.47 -8.77
N ARG A 106 12.01 -2.58 -9.64
CA ARG A 106 12.18 -1.15 -9.36
C ARG A 106 11.08 -0.28 -9.95
N THR A 107 10.31 -0.81 -10.90
CA THR A 107 9.21 -0.09 -11.54
C THR A 107 7.96 -0.95 -11.63
N PHE A 108 6.80 -0.31 -11.75
CA PHE A 108 5.53 -0.94 -12.01
C PHE A 108 4.68 -0.06 -12.93
N GLU A 109 3.68 -0.63 -13.57
CA GLU A 109 2.70 0.09 -14.36
C GLU A 109 1.58 0.63 -13.43
N PRO A 110 1.46 1.94 -13.27
CA PRO A 110 0.44 2.51 -12.39
C PRO A 110 -0.95 2.40 -13.00
N SER A 111 -1.94 2.26 -12.15
CA SER A 111 -3.34 2.19 -12.52
C SER A 111 -4.19 3.16 -11.68
N LEU A 112 -5.41 3.40 -12.14
CA LEU A 112 -6.38 4.20 -11.43
C LEU A 112 -7.74 3.50 -11.48
N ASP A 113 -8.26 3.13 -10.32
CA ASP A 113 -9.52 2.45 -10.17
C ASP A 113 -10.40 3.17 -9.14
N PHE A 114 -11.54 3.67 -9.58
CA PHE A 114 -12.55 4.31 -8.73
C PHE A 114 -13.64 3.33 -8.26
N GLY A 115 -13.37 2.04 -8.33
CA GLY A 115 -14.30 0.97 -7.98
C GLY A 115 -15.36 0.70 -9.07
N PRO A 116 -16.35 -0.15 -8.78
CA PRO A 116 -17.35 -0.51 -9.77
C PRO A 116 -18.26 0.67 -10.14
N ARG A 117 -18.74 0.68 -11.39
CA ARG A 117 -19.76 1.65 -11.83
C ARG A 117 -21.04 1.46 -11.04
N VAL A 118 -21.63 2.55 -10.62
CA VAL A 118 -22.91 2.57 -9.90
C VAL A 118 -24.03 3.06 -10.78
N ASN A 119 -25.24 2.58 -10.52
CA ASN A 119 -26.44 3.16 -11.14
C ASN A 119 -26.80 4.42 -10.34
N VAL A 120 -26.43 5.58 -10.90
CA VAL A 120 -26.66 6.88 -10.27
C VAL A 120 -28.11 7.04 -9.84
N ALA A 121 -29.08 6.62 -10.66
CA ALA A 121 -30.51 6.78 -10.34
C ALA A 121 -30.93 5.96 -9.10
N SER A 122 -30.36 4.79 -8.87
CA SER A 122 -30.64 3.98 -7.68
C SER A 122 -29.95 4.52 -6.42
N GLU A 123 -28.78 5.13 -6.58
CA GLU A 123 -27.99 5.65 -5.46
C GLU A 123 -28.49 7.03 -4.97
N LEU A 124 -29.21 7.79 -5.82
CA LEU A 124 -29.76 9.09 -5.42
C LEU A 124 -30.60 9.02 -4.15
N ALA A 125 -31.30 7.91 -3.91
CA ALA A 125 -32.12 7.71 -2.71
C ALA A 125 -31.31 7.69 -1.40
N ASN A 126 -30.00 7.44 -1.45
CA ASN A 126 -29.12 7.45 -0.27
C ASN A 126 -28.80 8.88 0.18
N TYR A 127 -28.83 9.85 -0.73
CA TYR A 127 -28.42 11.24 -0.46
C TYR A 127 -29.57 12.23 -0.47
N GLY A 128 -30.78 11.77 -0.77
CA GLY A 128 -31.94 12.64 -0.85
C GLY A 128 -33.25 11.89 -0.99
N LYS A 129 -34.34 12.64 -1.14
CA LYS A 129 -35.68 12.11 -1.28
C LYS A 129 -36.20 12.25 -2.72
N ILE A 130 -36.59 11.14 -3.32
CA ILE A 130 -37.23 11.07 -4.59
C ILE A 130 -38.75 11.13 -4.35
N THR A 131 -39.47 12.08 -4.97
CA THR A 131 -40.93 12.21 -4.91
C THR A 131 -41.48 12.11 -6.32
N ILE A 132 -42.34 11.12 -6.56
CA ILE A 132 -43.03 10.95 -7.83
C ILE A 132 -44.38 11.62 -7.72
N GLY A 133 -44.60 12.68 -8.48
CA GLY A 133 -45.86 13.45 -8.54
C GLY A 133 -46.51 13.38 -9.91
N PRO A 134 -47.71 13.98 -10.05
CA PRO A 134 -48.42 14.07 -11.35
C PRO A 134 -47.62 14.80 -12.43
N ASP A 135 -46.68 15.67 -12.02
CA ASP A 135 -45.91 16.54 -12.90
C ASP A 135 -44.50 16.00 -13.19
N GLY A 136 -44.17 14.78 -12.70
CA GLY A 136 -42.89 14.14 -12.93
C GLY A 136 -42.21 13.63 -11.64
N VAL A 137 -40.91 13.45 -11.73
CA VAL A 137 -40.02 13.05 -10.61
C VAL A 137 -39.37 14.30 -10.05
N ASP A 138 -39.51 14.54 -8.75
CA ASP A 138 -38.82 15.60 -8.01
C ASP A 138 -37.80 14.96 -7.08
N TYR A 139 -36.58 15.51 -7.01
CA TYR A 139 -35.49 15.05 -6.16
C TYR A 139 -35.04 16.19 -5.25
N THR A 140 -35.01 15.93 -3.97
CA THR A 140 -34.54 16.87 -2.94
C THR A 140 -33.38 16.26 -2.17
N ILE A 141 -32.20 16.90 -2.24
CA ILE A 141 -31.04 16.50 -1.46
C ILE A 141 -31.29 16.70 0.03
N ASN A 142 -30.82 15.81 0.88
CA ASN A 142 -30.84 15.98 2.33
C ASN A 142 -30.02 17.22 2.71
N PRO A 143 -30.51 18.08 3.62
CA PRO A 143 -29.86 19.36 3.92
C PRO A 143 -28.69 19.20 4.92
N ASN A 144 -27.72 18.34 4.63
CA ASN A 144 -26.50 18.23 5.39
C ASN A 144 -25.30 18.12 4.45
N TYR A 145 -24.13 18.49 4.97
CA TYR A 145 -22.89 18.51 4.19
C TYR A 145 -22.46 17.12 3.74
N GLU A 146 -22.59 16.11 4.60
CA GLU A 146 -22.16 14.73 4.32
C GLU A 146 -22.89 14.11 3.13
N ASP A 147 -24.23 14.27 3.06
CA ASP A 147 -25.03 13.77 1.94
C ASP A 147 -24.72 14.53 0.65
N THR A 148 -24.50 15.85 0.74
CA THR A 148 -24.07 16.67 -0.40
C THR A 148 -22.70 16.24 -0.91
N LEU A 149 -21.73 16.07 -0.03
CA LEU A 149 -20.39 15.58 -0.36
C LEU A 149 -20.46 14.18 -0.97
N GLY A 150 -21.23 13.27 -0.35
CA GLY A 150 -21.42 11.90 -0.85
C GLY A 150 -21.99 11.86 -2.27
N LEU A 151 -23.03 12.66 -2.53
CA LEU A 151 -23.64 12.78 -3.86
C LEU A 151 -22.65 13.32 -4.90
N VAL A 152 -21.96 14.41 -4.58
CA VAL A 152 -20.96 15.01 -5.49
C VAL A 152 -19.83 14.04 -5.74
N THR A 153 -19.30 13.41 -4.71
CA THR A 153 -18.23 12.41 -4.83
C THR A 153 -18.64 11.23 -5.71
N MET A 154 -19.87 10.72 -5.55
CA MET A 154 -20.40 9.66 -6.40
C MET A 154 -20.47 10.09 -7.88
N ILE A 155 -21.04 11.25 -8.17
CA ILE A 155 -21.14 11.79 -9.54
C ILE A 155 -19.74 12.00 -10.12
N MET A 156 -18.82 12.58 -9.36
CA MET A 156 -17.46 12.83 -9.80
C MET A 156 -16.69 11.53 -10.09
N LYS A 157 -16.84 10.50 -9.25
CA LYS A 157 -16.22 9.20 -9.51
C LYS A 157 -16.75 8.55 -10.80
N GLU A 158 -18.04 8.68 -11.09
CA GLU A 158 -18.59 8.22 -12.37
C GLU A 158 -18.01 9.02 -13.57
N LEU A 159 -17.88 10.34 -13.45
CA LEU A 159 -17.25 11.16 -14.48
C LEU A 159 -15.75 10.83 -14.63
N PHE A 160 -15.04 10.53 -13.55
CA PHE A 160 -13.64 10.11 -13.61
C PHE A 160 -13.47 8.76 -14.31
N ARG A 161 -14.38 7.80 -14.10
CA ARG A 161 -14.39 6.53 -14.88
C ARG A 161 -14.60 6.80 -16.37
N ASP A 162 -15.53 7.71 -16.71
CA ASP A 162 -15.73 8.12 -18.11
C ASP A 162 -14.47 8.83 -18.66
N ALA A 163 -13.76 9.60 -17.82
CA ALA A 163 -12.52 10.27 -18.19
C ALA A 163 -11.37 9.29 -18.45
N ILE A 164 -11.26 8.21 -17.66
CA ILE A 164 -10.29 7.13 -17.91
C ILE A 164 -10.61 6.47 -19.26
N ASP A 165 -11.85 6.05 -19.47
CA ASP A 165 -12.30 5.38 -20.69
C ASP A 165 -12.12 6.26 -21.95
N SER A 166 -12.18 7.58 -21.78
CA SER A 166 -12.02 8.59 -22.84
C SER A 166 -10.58 9.08 -22.98
N GLY A 167 -9.64 8.64 -22.14
CA GLY A 167 -8.23 9.02 -22.22
C GLY A 167 -7.91 10.44 -21.73
N TYR A 168 -8.77 11.04 -20.90
CA TYR A 168 -8.52 12.37 -20.31
C TYR A 168 -7.59 12.32 -19.08
N PHE A 169 -7.35 11.14 -18.49
CA PHE A 169 -6.30 10.98 -17.49
C PHE A 169 -4.95 10.73 -18.13
N GLY A 170 -3.94 11.48 -17.73
CA GLY A 170 -2.55 11.22 -18.11
C GLY A 170 -1.90 10.26 -17.12
N ILE A 171 -2.09 8.93 -17.31
CA ILE A 171 -1.45 7.91 -16.49
C ILE A 171 -0.06 7.65 -17.08
N PRO A 172 1.03 7.80 -16.28
CA PRO A 172 2.39 7.52 -16.77
C PRO A 172 2.55 6.02 -17.07
N PRO A 173 3.39 5.64 -18.06
CA PRO A 173 3.59 4.24 -18.42
C PRO A 173 4.29 3.43 -17.31
N GLU A 174 5.05 4.10 -16.46
CA GLU A 174 5.79 3.48 -15.37
C GLU A 174 5.88 4.41 -14.15
N ALA A 175 5.80 3.82 -12.96
CA ALA A 175 6.08 4.46 -11.68
C ALA A 175 7.15 3.68 -10.90
N ALA A 176 7.77 4.31 -9.92
CA ALA A 176 8.71 3.62 -9.03
C ALA A 176 7.98 2.70 -8.05
N THR A 177 8.53 1.51 -7.82
CA THR A 177 8.25 0.72 -6.63
C THR A 177 8.97 1.33 -5.42
N LEU A 178 8.81 0.76 -4.24
CA LEU A 178 9.59 1.18 -3.06
C LEU A 178 11.11 1.13 -3.32
N PHE A 179 11.60 0.20 -4.13
CA PHE A 179 13.02 0.08 -4.49
C PHE A 179 13.47 1.03 -5.61
N GLY A 180 12.53 1.59 -6.37
CA GLY A 180 12.84 2.42 -7.52
C GLY A 180 13.28 3.83 -7.18
N ASN A 181 13.50 4.62 -8.24
CA ASN A 181 13.75 6.06 -8.15
C ASN A 181 13.16 6.73 -9.40
N LYS A 182 11.94 7.24 -9.27
CA LYS A 182 11.28 8.07 -10.29
C LYS A 182 10.60 9.25 -9.60
N PRO A 183 11.38 10.26 -9.20
CA PRO A 183 10.82 11.51 -8.70
C PRO A 183 9.93 12.15 -9.77
N ASP A 184 8.98 12.95 -9.37
CA ASP A 184 8.08 13.69 -10.26
C ASP A 184 7.16 12.84 -11.18
N THR A 185 6.95 11.55 -10.85
CA THR A 185 5.96 10.74 -11.55
C THR A 185 4.55 11.22 -11.18
N ARG A 186 3.80 11.67 -12.19
CA ARG A 186 2.51 12.35 -12.00
C ARG A 186 1.40 11.67 -12.76
N VAL A 187 0.25 11.55 -12.12
CA VAL A 187 -1.03 11.27 -12.78
C VAL A 187 -1.72 12.59 -13.04
N THR A 188 -1.88 12.97 -14.31
CA THR A 188 -2.56 14.21 -14.69
C THR A 188 -4.07 14.00 -14.64
N LEU A 189 -4.80 14.89 -13.95
CA LEU A 189 -6.24 14.87 -13.85
C LEU A 189 -6.90 15.54 -15.05
N PRO A 190 -8.15 15.16 -15.41
CA PRO A 190 -8.94 15.86 -16.43
C PRO A 190 -9.19 17.30 -16.00
N THR A 191 -9.25 18.21 -16.96
CA THR A 191 -9.62 19.61 -16.71
C THR A 191 -11.11 19.75 -16.46
N ASN A 192 -11.53 20.88 -15.86
CA ASN A 192 -12.94 21.17 -15.70
C ASN A 192 -13.71 21.16 -17.04
N ALA A 193 -13.07 21.62 -18.12
CA ALA A 193 -13.65 21.58 -19.46
C ALA A 193 -13.87 20.14 -19.96
N ASP A 194 -12.93 19.23 -19.72
CA ASP A 194 -13.07 17.81 -20.06
C ASP A 194 -14.24 17.19 -19.27
N MET A 195 -14.31 17.50 -17.98
CA MET A 195 -15.39 17.02 -17.11
C MET A 195 -16.76 17.53 -17.51
N GLN A 196 -16.86 18.81 -17.95
CA GLN A 196 -18.10 19.36 -18.49
C GLN A 196 -18.52 18.65 -19.77
N VAL A 197 -17.60 18.36 -20.69
CA VAL A 197 -17.88 17.60 -21.91
C VAL A 197 -18.41 16.21 -21.59
N LEU A 198 -17.81 15.52 -20.62
CA LEU A 198 -18.25 14.19 -20.19
C LEU A 198 -19.64 14.25 -19.57
N LEU A 199 -19.91 15.20 -18.67
CA LEU A 199 -21.21 15.40 -18.05
C LEU A 199 -22.30 15.65 -19.08
N GLN A 200 -22.08 16.58 -20.01
CA GLN A 200 -23.04 16.97 -21.04
C GLN A 200 -23.37 15.84 -22.04
N ASN A 201 -22.46 14.87 -22.19
CA ASN A 201 -22.70 13.69 -23.01
C ASN A 201 -23.52 12.61 -22.30
N ARG A 202 -23.68 12.66 -20.99
CA ARG A 202 -24.44 11.65 -20.22
C ARG A 202 -25.95 11.75 -20.56
N PRO A 203 -26.61 10.57 -20.70
CA PRO A 203 -28.09 10.56 -20.94
C PRO A 203 -28.86 11.24 -19.81
N GLU A 204 -28.44 11.06 -18.55
CA GLU A 204 -29.12 11.63 -17.38
C GLU A 204 -29.09 13.15 -17.39
N TYR A 205 -27.96 13.75 -17.78
CA TYR A 205 -27.83 15.20 -17.91
C TYR A 205 -28.82 15.76 -18.91
N LYS A 206 -29.02 15.08 -20.06
CA LYS A 206 -29.94 15.50 -21.13
C LYS A 206 -31.44 15.45 -20.73
N LEU A 207 -31.74 14.68 -19.67
CA LEU A 207 -33.10 14.60 -19.12
C LEU A 207 -33.36 15.66 -18.04
N MET A 208 -32.34 16.38 -17.58
CA MET A 208 -32.44 17.39 -16.56
C MET A 208 -33.03 18.71 -17.14
N ASP A 209 -33.74 19.48 -16.33
CA ASP A 209 -34.15 20.81 -16.71
C ASP A 209 -32.96 21.77 -16.83
N THR A 210 -33.12 22.86 -17.57
CA THR A 210 -32.06 23.84 -17.84
C THR A 210 -31.51 24.49 -16.57
N ALA A 211 -32.30 24.62 -15.50
CA ALA A 211 -31.82 25.20 -14.25
C ALA A 211 -30.82 24.23 -13.53
N THR A 212 -31.17 22.95 -13.49
CA THR A 212 -30.30 21.90 -12.93
C THR A 212 -29.02 21.73 -13.75
N GLN A 213 -29.11 21.75 -15.09
CA GLN A 213 -27.94 21.71 -15.98
C GLN A 213 -26.99 22.89 -15.69
N ASN A 214 -27.53 24.12 -15.60
CA ASN A 214 -26.73 25.32 -15.32
C ASN A 214 -26.02 25.23 -13.94
N ILE A 215 -26.67 24.64 -12.93
CA ILE A 215 -26.07 24.47 -11.62
C ILE A 215 -24.90 23.49 -11.69
N LEU A 216 -25.04 22.32 -12.35
CA LEU A 216 -23.98 21.34 -12.50
C LEU A 216 -22.84 21.88 -13.34
N ASP A 217 -23.11 22.60 -14.43
CA ASP A 217 -22.08 23.23 -15.25
C ASP A 217 -21.30 24.29 -14.46
N SER A 218 -22.00 25.09 -13.63
CA SER A 218 -21.38 26.09 -12.77
C SER A 218 -20.50 25.42 -11.69
N LEU A 219 -21.00 24.35 -11.06
CA LEU A 219 -20.23 23.58 -10.04
C LEU A 219 -18.94 23.04 -10.63
N LEU A 220 -19.02 22.32 -11.77
CA LEU A 220 -17.83 21.80 -12.44
C LEU A 220 -16.89 22.89 -12.95
N GLY A 221 -17.44 24.04 -13.38
CA GLY A 221 -16.63 25.17 -13.85
C GLY A 221 -15.84 25.87 -12.74
N THR A 222 -16.32 25.82 -11.50
CA THR A 222 -15.70 26.49 -10.35
C THR A 222 -14.91 25.55 -9.45
N LEU A 223 -15.05 24.23 -9.59
CA LEU A 223 -14.38 23.24 -8.76
C LEU A 223 -12.87 23.31 -8.96
N ALA A 224 -12.13 23.65 -7.93
CA ALA A 224 -10.68 23.76 -7.98
C ALA A 224 -10.03 22.37 -7.72
N LEU A 225 -9.87 21.57 -8.80
CA LEU A 225 -9.11 20.33 -8.71
C LEU A 225 -7.61 20.58 -8.96
N PRO A 226 -6.70 19.86 -8.29
CA PRO A 226 -5.29 19.94 -8.63
C PRO A 226 -5.06 19.40 -10.05
N PRO A 227 -4.11 19.96 -10.83
CA PRO A 227 -3.86 19.51 -12.20
C PRO A 227 -3.25 18.11 -12.29
N TYR A 228 -2.64 17.65 -11.23
CA TYR A 228 -2.03 16.31 -11.13
C TYR A 228 -1.92 15.85 -9.67
N LEU A 229 -1.73 14.55 -9.48
CA LEU A 229 -1.33 13.92 -8.24
C LEU A 229 0.02 13.22 -8.44
N THR A 230 0.93 13.35 -7.46
CA THR A 230 2.28 12.76 -7.53
C THR A 230 2.28 11.39 -6.88
N LEU A 231 2.88 10.41 -7.56
CA LEU A 231 3.13 9.07 -7.02
C LEU A 231 4.41 9.06 -6.18
N PRO A 232 4.52 8.16 -5.19
CA PRO A 232 5.72 8.05 -4.36
C PRO A 232 6.98 7.74 -5.19
N PRO A 233 8.13 8.40 -4.94
CA PRO A 233 9.33 8.27 -5.77
C PRO A 233 10.13 6.99 -5.58
N GLY A 234 9.93 6.23 -4.46
CA GLY A 234 10.81 5.14 -4.04
C GLY A 234 12.05 5.63 -3.29
N VAL A 235 12.90 4.69 -2.84
CA VAL A 235 14.08 4.97 -1.99
C VAL A 235 15.42 4.72 -2.69
N ASP A 236 15.41 4.44 -3.99
CA ASP A 236 16.59 4.17 -4.83
C ASP A 236 17.52 3.08 -4.28
N MET A 237 16.97 1.93 -3.98
CA MET A 237 17.70 0.81 -3.42
C MET A 237 18.04 -0.20 -4.51
N SER A 238 19.33 -0.55 -4.64
CA SER A 238 19.82 -1.58 -5.58
C SER A 238 20.22 -2.88 -4.90
N VAL A 239 20.34 -2.87 -3.58
CA VAL A 239 20.79 -4.01 -2.78
C VAL A 239 20.05 -4.04 -1.45
N LEU A 240 19.61 -5.23 -1.05
CA LEU A 240 19.09 -5.47 0.30
C LEU A 240 20.13 -6.24 1.12
N ILE A 241 20.57 -5.68 2.23
CA ILE A 241 21.49 -6.31 3.17
C ILE A 241 20.76 -6.51 4.49
N ALA A 242 20.86 -7.72 5.06
CA ALA A 242 20.33 -8.03 6.37
C ALA A 242 21.33 -8.84 7.19
N ALA A 243 21.28 -8.71 8.52
CA ALA A 243 22.04 -9.52 9.45
C ALA A 243 21.13 -9.97 10.60
N VAL A 244 21.09 -11.29 10.86
CA VAL A 244 20.19 -11.85 11.86
C VAL A 244 20.99 -12.72 12.83
N PRO A 245 21.01 -12.39 14.14
CA PRO A 245 21.49 -13.27 15.18
C PRO A 245 20.56 -14.48 15.32
N GLN A 246 21.14 -15.67 15.49
CA GLN A 246 20.43 -16.92 15.68
C GLN A 246 21.04 -17.70 16.81
N PHE A 247 20.20 -18.28 17.64
CA PHE A 247 20.55 -19.17 18.71
C PHE A 247 19.89 -20.53 18.49
N GLU A 248 20.65 -21.61 18.64
CA GLU A 248 20.15 -22.98 18.48
C GLU A 248 20.46 -23.79 19.72
N ILE A 249 19.55 -24.68 20.10
CA ILE A 249 19.71 -25.64 21.18
C ILE A 249 19.34 -27.05 20.72
N GLY A 250 20.19 -28.01 20.94
CA GLY A 250 19.99 -29.42 20.61
C GLY A 250 20.78 -30.34 21.56
N SER A 251 20.60 -31.62 21.55
CA SER A 251 19.59 -32.36 20.80
C SER A 251 18.62 -33.04 21.75
N LEU A 252 17.36 -33.10 21.34
CA LEU A 252 16.39 -33.96 21.99
C LEU A 252 15.80 -34.89 20.92
N TYR A 253 16.17 -36.18 20.97
CA TYR A 253 15.77 -37.21 19.99
C TYR A 253 16.00 -36.78 18.54
N GLY A 254 17.16 -36.18 18.24
CA GLY A 254 17.48 -35.69 16.90
C GLY A 254 16.78 -34.40 16.51
N THR A 255 16.23 -33.66 17.49
CA THR A 255 15.56 -32.38 17.27
C THR A 255 16.38 -31.24 17.85
N GLU A 256 16.49 -30.16 17.10
CA GLU A 256 17.11 -28.90 17.45
C GLU A 256 16.11 -27.76 17.35
N ALA A 257 16.06 -26.90 18.35
CA ALA A 257 15.27 -25.68 18.32
C ALA A 257 16.12 -24.47 17.95
N LEU A 258 15.59 -23.53 17.20
CA LEU A 258 16.24 -22.26 16.88
C LEU A 258 15.39 -21.07 17.33
N ILE A 259 16.08 -19.99 17.70
CA ILE A 259 15.49 -18.69 18.00
C ILE A 259 16.26 -17.63 17.22
N ARG A 260 15.56 -16.69 16.63
CA ARG A 260 16.09 -15.49 15.97
C ARG A 260 15.51 -14.26 16.66
N PHE A 261 16.33 -13.24 16.85
CA PHE A 261 15.85 -12.04 17.49
C PHE A 261 16.69 -10.83 17.12
N VAL A 262 16.01 -9.78 16.60
CA VAL A 262 16.55 -8.44 16.45
C VAL A 262 15.67 -7.52 17.28
N PRO A 263 16.18 -6.91 18.35
CA PRO A 263 15.40 -5.99 19.16
C PRO A 263 14.98 -4.79 18.30
N PRO A 264 13.96 -4.01 18.74
CA PRO A 264 13.60 -2.78 18.05
C PRO A 264 14.80 -1.83 17.94
N VAL A 265 15.31 -1.65 16.72
CA VAL A 265 16.45 -0.77 16.40
C VAL A 265 16.08 0.17 15.28
N GLU A 266 16.60 1.39 15.35
CA GLU A 266 16.51 2.39 14.28
C GLU A 266 17.85 2.37 13.53
N PHE A 267 17.81 1.85 12.30
CA PHE A 267 19.02 1.74 11.47
C PHE A 267 19.36 3.05 10.79
N ASP A 268 18.34 3.77 10.34
CA ASP A 268 18.43 5.06 9.67
C ASP A 268 17.11 5.81 9.88
N LYS A 269 17.16 7.14 9.97
CA LYS A 269 15.97 7.97 10.15
C LYS A 269 14.97 7.83 8.99
N ASN A 270 15.47 7.53 7.79
CA ASN A 270 14.63 7.35 6.60
C ASN A 270 14.00 5.95 6.53
N VAL A 271 14.61 4.94 7.18
CA VAL A 271 14.09 3.56 7.23
C VAL A 271 13.17 3.34 8.43
N GLY A 272 13.44 4.05 9.55
CA GLY A 272 12.67 3.96 10.77
C GLY A 272 13.07 2.81 11.69
N LYS A 273 12.16 2.42 12.58
CA LYS A 273 12.39 1.44 13.64
C LYS A 273 11.92 0.06 13.20
N PHE A 274 12.84 -0.90 13.18
CA PHE A 274 12.63 -2.28 12.78
C PHE A 274 12.80 -3.23 13.95
N SER A 275 11.99 -4.29 14.01
CA SER A 275 12.18 -5.43 14.94
C SER A 275 11.85 -6.75 14.23
N PHE A 276 12.49 -7.84 14.72
CA PHE A 276 12.32 -9.16 14.16
C PHE A 276 12.49 -10.24 15.23
N TRP A 277 11.66 -11.28 15.16
CA TRP A 277 11.72 -12.45 16.01
C TRP A 277 11.34 -13.71 15.24
N GLY A 278 11.83 -14.86 15.65
CA GLY A 278 11.51 -16.14 15.03
C GLY A 278 11.81 -17.33 15.91
N PHE A 279 11.04 -18.40 15.69
CA PHE A 279 11.21 -19.71 16.33
C PHE A 279 11.17 -20.79 15.26
N GLY A 280 12.02 -21.84 15.42
CA GLY A 280 12.02 -22.98 14.51
C GLY A 280 12.38 -24.27 15.20
N LEU A 281 11.98 -25.37 14.56
CA LEU A 281 12.36 -26.73 14.94
C LEU A 281 12.93 -27.44 13.72
N LYS A 282 14.13 -28.03 13.89
CA LYS A 282 14.79 -28.89 12.92
C LYS A 282 14.85 -30.31 13.45
N HIS A 283 14.49 -31.29 12.63
CA HIS A 283 14.52 -32.69 13.01
C HIS A 283 15.30 -33.51 11.99
N SER A 284 16.28 -34.27 12.45
CA SER A 284 17.09 -35.18 11.62
C SER A 284 16.27 -36.40 11.24
N ILE A 285 16.02 -36.59 9.94
CA ILE A 285 15.35 -37.79 9.42
C ILE A 285 16.32 -38.93 9.23
N SER A 286 17.60 -38.68 8.95
CA SER A 286 18.64 -39.69 8.72
C SER A 286 18.74 -40.67 9.89
N GLN A 287 18.42 -40.26 11.12
CA GLN A 287 18.45 -41.17 12.30
C GLN A 287 17.50 -42.39 12.17
N TYR A 288 16.60 -42.41 11.21
CA TYR A 288 15.67 -43.52 10.97
C TYR A 288 16.09 -44.43 9.82
N PHE A 289 17.18 -44.09 9.10
CA PHE A 289 17.68 -44.87 7.98
C PHE A 289 18.94 -45.61 8.37
N PRO A 290 19.13 -46.88 7.98
CA PRO A 290 20.27 -47.70 8.43
C PRO A 290 21.60 -47.37 7.75
N ASP A 291 21.60 -46.73 6.59
CA ASP A 291 22.80 -46.44 5.79
C ASP A 291 22.97 -44.93 5.58
N ASP A 292 23.85 -44.30 6.31
CA ASP A 292 24.10 -42.86 6.34
C ASP A 292 25.08 -42.43 5.23
N TRP A 293 24.61 -42.43 3.98
CA TRP A 293 25.42 -41.85 2.90
C TRP A 293 25.42 -40.34 2.94
N PHE A 294 24.30 -39.71 3.40
CA PHE A 294 24.13 -38.29 3.63
C PHE A 294 23.17 -38.06 4.79
N ASP A 295 23.30 -36.88 5.41
CA ASP A 295 22.34 -36.44 6.44
C ASP A 295 21.14 -35.74 5.79
N MET A 296 19.95 -35.96 6.34
CA MET A 296 18.70 -35.34 5.92
C MET A 296 17.95 -34.79 7.13
N ALA A 297 17.38 -33.60 6.99
CA ALA A 297 16.52 -33.02 8.01
C ALA A 297 15.32 -32.30 7.39
N VAL A 298 14.27 -32.20 8.19
CA VAL A 298 13.11 -31.29 7.95
C VAL A 298 13.16 -30.18 8.98
N GLN A 299 12.65 -29.02 8.59
CA GLN A 299 12.61 -27.87 9.50
C GLN A 299 11.35 -27.03 9.22
N ALA A 300 10.74 -26.51 10.28
CA ALA A 300 9.67 -25.53 10.22
C ALA A 300 10.05 -24.32 11.05
N VAL A 301 9.76 -23.12 10.55
CA VAL A 301 10.09 -21.84 11.20
C VAL A 301 8.90 -20.90 11.10
N TYR A 302 8.62 -20.22 12.20
CA TYR A 302 7.59 -19.18 12.30
C TYR A 302 8.24 -17.90 12.83
N GLN A 303 7.96 -16.76 12.18
CA GLN A 303 8.64 -15.50 12.44
C GLN A 303 7.67 -14.33 12.35
N GLY A 304 8.03 -13.22 12.97
CA GLY A 304 7.32 -11.97 12.86
C GLY A 304 8.29 -10.79 12.75
N THR A 305 7.85 -9.77 12.03
CA THR A 305 8.60 -8.52 11.90
C THR A 305 7.68 -7.33 12.01
N SER A 306 8.21 -6.21 12.47
CA SER A 306 7.51 -4.92 12.43
C SER A 306 8.45 -3.81 12.00
N LEU A 307 7.90 -2.87 11.26
CA LEU A 307 8.54 -1.63 10.81
C LEU A 307 7.64 -0.46 11.16
N THR A 308 8.20 0.56 11.81
CA THR A 308 7.51 1.83 12.03
C THR A 308 8.41 2.94 11.52
N ASN A 309 7.90 3.73 10.59
CA ASN A 309 8.62 4.87 10.03
C ASN A 309 7.74 6.11 10.06
N THR A 310 8.36 7.27 10.28
CA THR A 310 7.74 8.59 10.12
C THR A 310 8.44 9.27 8.95
N VAL A 311 7.74 9.45 7.84
CA VAL A 311 8.32 9.92 6.58
C VAL A 311 7.93 11.38 6.31
N GLY A 312 8.95 12.21 6.08
CA GLY A 312 8.82 13.53 5.45
C GLY A 312 8.33 14.65 6.34
N PHE A 313 8.18 15.82 5.74
CA PHE A 313 7.71 17.06 6.37
C PHE A 313 6.24 17.04 6.81
N THR A 314 5.47 16.07 6.36
CA THR A 314 4.02 15.95 6.58
C THR A 314 3.67 14.99 7.71
N GLU A 315 4.64 14.57 8.54
CA GLU A 315 4.43 13.59 9.62
C GLU A 315 3.71 12.29 9.18
N SER A 316 3.83 11.95 7.89
CA SER A 316 3.27 10.70 7.36
C SER A 316 3.87 9.51 8.10
N LYS A 317 3.00 8.62 8.60
CA LYS A 317 3.40 7.47 9.41
C LYS A 317 3.15 6.18 8.64
N LEU A 318 4.18 5.36 8.52
CA LEU A 318 4.10 4.00 8.02
C LEU A 318 4.26 3.00 9.17
N GLU A 319 3.29 2.14 9.37
CA GLU A 319 3.34 1.00 10.28
C GLU A 319 3.11 -0.27 9.50
N ALA A 320 4.09 -1.15 9.47
CA ALA A 320 3.97 -2.44 8.81
C ALA A 320 4.29 -3.58 9.78
N SER A 321 3.50 -4.63 9.75
CA SER A 321 3.74 -5.86 10.47
C SER A 321 3.62 -7.05 9.53
N ALA A 322 4.47 -8.06 9.74
CA ALA A 322 4.41 -9.27 8.93
C ALA A 322 4.48 -10.51 9.80
N THR A 323 3.75 -11.53 9.36
CA THR A 323 3.83 -12.91 9.82
C THR A 323 4.46 -13.75 8.72
N ILE A 324 5.48 -14.52 9.07
CA ILE A 324 6.30 -15.27 8.11
C ILE A 324 6.39 -16.71 8.59
N TRP A 325 6.21 -17.66 7.69
CA TRP A 325 6.49 -19.06 7.99
C TRP A 325 7.22 -19.74 6.85
N SER A 326 7.98 -20.77 7.19
CA SER A 326 8.74 -21.56 6.24
C SER A 326 8.78 -23.02 6.67
N GLY A 327 8.69 -23.92 5.69
CA GLY A 327 8.98 -25.32 5.81
C GLY A 327 10.07 -25.73 4.83
N ASN A 328 11.08 -26.48 5.28
CA ASN A 328 12.13 -26.92 4.39
C ASN A 328 12.53 -28.38 4.60
N VAL A 329 13.09 -28.95 3.55
CA VAL A 329 13.80 -30.23 3.55
C VAL A 329 15.19 -29.96 3.02
N HIS A 330 16.20 -30.39 3.76
CA HIS A 330 17.59 -30.20 3.37
C HIS A 330 18.44 -31.43 3.65
N VAL A 331 19.50 -31.55 2.87
CA VAL A 331 20.47 -32.63 2.96
C VAL A 331 21.85 -32.03 3.10
N SER A 332 22.77 -32.78 3.78
CA SER A 332 24.16 -32.41 3.85
C SER A 332 25.07 -33.65 3.80
N LYS A 333 26.32 -33.43 3.39
CA LYS A 333 27.39 -34.42 3.44
C LYS A 333 28.65 -33.79 4.01
N GLN A 334 29.09 -34.29 5.12
CA GLN A 334 30.40 -33.92 5.67
C GLN A 334 31.51 -34.70 4.95
N MET A 335 32.57 -33.99 4.61
CA MET A 335 33.78 -34.56 3.97
C MET A 335 35.01 -34.12 4.74
N TRP A 336 35.94 -35.05 4.92
CA TRP A 336 37.26 -34.82 5.57
C TRP A 336 37.17 -34.18 6.98
N ASP A 337 36.08 -34.34 7.70
CA ASP A 337 35.82 -33.77 9.04
C ASP A 337 35.94 -32.25 9.17
N VAL A 338 36.19 -31.54 8.06
CA VAL A 338 36.42 -30.09 8.06
C VAL A 338 35.46 -29.32 7.11
N VAL A 339 34.83 -30.01 6.17
CA VAL A 339 33.95 -29.40 5.19
C VAL A 339 32.64 -30.16 5.10
N ALA A 340 31.53 -29.46 5.06
CA ALA A 340 30.25 -30.04 4.69
C ALA A 340 29.62 -29.24 3.50
N PHE A 341 29.05 -29.98 2.56
CA PHE A 341 28.20 -29.43 1.51
C PHE A 341 26.75 -29.68 1.88
N TYR A 342 25.89 -28.74 1.58
CA TYR A 342 24.47 -28.84 1.85
C TYR A 342 23.63 -28.25 0.72
N THR A 343 22.41 -28.75 0.60
CA THR A 343 21.40 -28.22 -0.29
C THR A 343 20.01 -28.49 0.27
N GLY A 344 19.03 -27.70 -0.12
CA GLY A 344 17.66 -27.88 0.36
C GLY A 344 16.64 -27.04 -0.39
N PHE A 345 15.39 -27.43 -0.22
CA PHE A 345 14.23 -26.72 -0.76
C PHE A 345 13.39 -26.19 0.37
N ASN A 346 13.05 -24.90 0.26
CA ASN A 346 12.17 -24.21 1.18
C ASN A 346 10.86 -23.85 0.46
N TYR A 347 9.74 -24.00 1.15
CA TYR A 347 8.50 -23.28 0.87
C TYR A 347 8.33 -22.19 1.91
N GLU A 348 8.03 -20.99 1.47
CA GLU A 348 8.02 -19.78 2.28
C GLU A 348 6.75 -18.99 2.02
N ALA A 349 6.19 -18.40 3.07
CA ALA A 349 5.05 -17.51 2.95
C ALA A 349 5.15 -16.35 3.93
N ILE A 350 4.69 -15.19 3.50
CA ILE A 350 4.60 -13.97 4.28
C ILE A 350 3.23 -13.32 4.07
N ASP A 351 2.64 -12.85 5.15
CA ASP A 351 1.49 -11.97 5.16
C ASP A 351 1.89 -10.66 5.81
N VAL A 352 1.75 -9.56 5.09
CA VAL A 352 2.09 -8.20 5.52
C VAL A 352 0.83 -7.37 5.62
N THR A 353 0.64 -6.70 6.73
CA THR A 353 -0.34 -5.61 6.87
C THR A 353 0.42 -4.31 7.08
N SER A 354 0.17 -3.36 6.20
CA SER A 354 0.76 -2.01 6.24
C SER A 354 -0.33 -0.97 6.41
N THR A 355 -0.16 -0.11 7.39
CA THR A 355 -1.02 1.05 7.63
C THR A 355 -0.23 2.31 7.32
N TYR A 356 -0.72 3.09 6.39
CA TYR A 356 -0.11 4.36 6.00
C TYR A 356 -1.04 5.51 6.32
N THR A 357 -0.58 6.43 7.16
CA THR A 357 -1.29 7.65 7.53
C THR A 357 -0.57 8.84 6.92
N TYR A 358 -1.29 9.65 6.16
CA TYR A 358 -0.72 10.77 5.40
C TYR A 358 -1.72 11.93 5.27
N VAL A 359 -1.21 13.10 4.98
CA VAL A 359 -1.99 14.27 4.55
C VAL A 359 -1.74 14.52 3.05
N LEU A 360 -2.53 15.38 2.43
CA LEU A 360 -2.34 15.73 1.02
C LEU A 360 -0.90 16.24 0.77
N PRO A 361 -0.26 15.88 -0.36
CA PRO A 361 1.07 16.37 -0.71
C PRO A 361 1.12 17.91 -0.74
N GLN A 362 2.25 18.49 -0.34
CA GLN A 362 2.41 19.94 -0.22
C GLN A 362 2.02 20.71 -1.50
N GLU A 363 2.38 20.20 -2.67
CA GLU A 363 2.03 20.81 -3.96
C GLU A 363 0.51 20.84 -4.19
N VAL A 364 -0.18 19.77 -3.78
CA VAL A 364 -1.63 19.66 -3.86
C VAL A 364 -2.29 20.63 -2.88
N GLN A 365 -1.77 20.74 -1.66
CA GLN A 365 -2.26 21.69 -0.66
C GLN A 365 -2.12 23.15 -1.13
N ILE A 366 -1.02 23.47 -1.80
CA ILE A 366 -0.81 24.81 -2.40
C ILE A 366 -1.80 25.05 -3.54
N ALA A 367 -2.01 24.06 -4.40
CA ALA A 367 -2.96 24.17 -5.52
C ALA A 367 -4.41 24.34 -5.05
N LEU A 368 -4.77 23.76 -3.90
CA LEU A 368 -6.08 23.86 -3.27
C LEU A 368 -6.21 25.12 -2.37
N GLY A 369 -5.14 25.87 -2.15
CA GLY A 369 -5.13 27.03 -1.25
C GLY A 369 -5.04 26.72 0.24
N LEU A 370 -4.83 25.46 0.61
CA LEU A 370 -4.63 25.04 2.01
C LEU A 370 -3.29 25.53 2.59
N LEU A 371 -2.28 25.69 1.73
CA LEU A 371 -0.99 26.26 2.09
C LEU A 371 -0.70 27.48 1.22
N PRO A 372 0.02 28.50 1.76
CA PRO A 372 0.44 29.64 0.98
C PRO A 372 1.46 29.21 -0.07
N LYS A 373 1.42 29.87 -1.25
CA LYS A 373 2.45 29.65 -2.27
C LYS A 373 3.79 30.23 -1.77
N PRO A 374 4.84 29.40 -1.59
CA PRO A 374 6.12 29.88 -1.11
C PRO A 374 6.88 30.63 -2.19
N PRO A 375 7.91 31.42 -1.84
CA PRO A 375 8.93 31.90 -2.77
C PRO A 375 9.61 30.72 -3.48
N GLU A 376 10.16 30.99 -4.66
CA GLU A 376 10.83 29.95 -5.47
C GLU A 376 12.02 29.34 -4.70
N GLY A 377 12.01 28.02 -4.53
CA GLY A 377 13.05 27.25 -3.83
C GLY A 377 12.88 27.16 -2.29
N GLU A 378 11.82 27.71 -1.74
CA GLU A 378 11.51 27.58 -0.31
C GLU A 378 10.32 26.63 -0.07
N PRO A 379 10.30 25.91 1.07
CA PRO A 379 9.13 25.12 1.44
C PRO A 379 7.94 26.02 1.84
N ALA A 380 6.71 25.60 1.56
CA ALA A 380 5.53 26.30 2.07
C ALA A 380 5.44 26.15 3.59
N VAL A 381 5.22 27.26 4.28
CA VAL A 381 5.07 27.29 5.73
C VAL A 381 3.62 27.59 6.07
N PRO A 382 2.96 26.75 6.90
CA PRO A 382 1.59 27.00 7.35
C PRO A 382 1.45 28.37 8.03
N THR A 383 0.28 28.99 7.84
CA THR A 383 -0.10 30.24 8.50
C THR A 383 -1.39 30.03 9.29
N GLU A 384 -1.79 31.02 10.12
CA GLU A 384 -3.09 30.94 10.82
C GLU A 384 -4.28 30.86 9.85
N GLU A 385 -4.16 31.53 8.69
CA GLU A 385 -5.19 31.58 7.67
C GLU A 385 -5.16 30.37 6.71
N GLN A 386 -3.97 29.75 6.53
CA GLN A 386 -3.73 28.58 5.68
C GLN A 386 -2.91 27.54 6.47
N PRO A 387 -3.56 26.79 7.39
CA PRO A 387 -2.86 25.91 8.33
C PRO A 387 -2.37 24.61 7.72
N GLY A 388 -2.67 24.37 6.44
CA GLY A 388 -2.42 23.11 5.77
C GLY A 388 -3.53 22.08 6.01
N ASP A 389 -3.33 20.89 5.45
CA ASP A 389 -4.26 19.77 5.64
C ASP A 389 -4.13 19.20 7.05
N GLN A 390 -5.17 19.39 7.87
CA GLN A 390 -5.22 18.94 9.27
C GLN A 390 -5.92 17.59 9.44
N GLU A 391 -6.39 16.98 8.35
CA GLU A 391 -7.16 15.73 8.39
C GLU A 391 -6.37 14.59 7.75
N PRO A 392 -5.55 13.85 8.54
CA PRO A 392 -4.78 12.76 8.00
C PRO A 392 -5.68 11.62 7.51
N GLN A 393 -5.35 11.10 6.34
CA GLN A 393 -5.98 9.94 5.75
C GLN A 393 -5.23 8.69 6.16
N THR A 394 -5.96 7.59 6.39
CA THR A 394 -5.38 6.29 6.71
C THR A 394 -5.75 5.29 5.64
N SER A 395 -4.74 4.64 5.07
CA SER A 395 -4.90 3.53 4.14
C SER A 395 -4.28 2.27 4.72
N VAL A 396 -5.01 1.16 4.64
CA VAL A 396 -4.54 -0.17 5.07
C VAL A 396 -4.39 -1.06 3.85
N VAL A 397 -3.21 -1.62 3.69
CA VAL A 397 -2.87 -2.51 2.59
C VAL A 397 -2.39 -3.84 3.15
N THR A 398 -2.98 -4.93 2.67
CA THR A 398 -2.55 -6.28 2.99
C THR A 398 -1.94 -6.91 1.74
N VAL A 399 -0.72 -7.43 1.89
CA VAL A 399 0.05 -8.04 0.81
C VAL A 399 0.54 -9.40 1.28
N ALA A 400 0.30 -10.43 0.49
CA ALA A 400 0.80 -11.77 0.73
C ALA A 400 1.78 -12.18 -0.38
N ASP A 401 2.78 -12.98 -0.01
CA ASP A 401 3.71 -13.57 -0.96
C ASP A 401 4.04 -15.01 -0.56
N THR A 402 4.21 -15.86 -1.57
CA THR A 402 4.66 -17.25 -1.41
C THR A 402 5.82 -17.53 -2.35
N ASN A 403 6.79 -18.28 -1.87
CA ASN A 403 8.04 -18.50 -2.59
C ASN A 403 8.54 -19.93 -2.43
N PHE A 404 9.08 -20.49 -3.51
CA PHE A 404 9.92 -21.68 -3.48
C PHE A 404 11.37 -21.28 -3.66
N LYS A 405 12.22 -21.72 -2.73
CA LYS A 405 13.65 -21.40 -2.72
C LYS A 405 14.48 -22.66 -2.71
N TRP A 406 15.45 -22.70 -3.61
CA TRP A 406 16.52 -23.71 -3.61
C TRP A 406 17.80 -23.08 -3.11
N THR A 407 18.41 -23.72 -2.11
CA THR A 407 19.66 -23.27 -1.51
C THR A 407 20.75 -24.31 -1.74
N ILE A 408 21.94 -23.88 -2.13
CA ILE A 408 23.16 -24.67 -2.20
C ILE A 408 24.26 -23.95 -1.41
N GLY A 409 25.02 -24.71 -0.59
CA GLY A 409 26.05 -24.10 0.24
C GLY A 409 27.13 -25.07 0.70
N ALA A 410 28.13 -24.48 1.33
CA ALA A 410 29.21 -25.19 1.98
C ALA A 410 29.54 -24.55 3.32
N SER A 411 29.96 -25.37 4.27
CA SER A 411 30.44 -24.92 5.57
C SER A 411 31.82 -25.52 5.90
N VAL A 412 32.66 -24.76 6.59
CA VAL A 412 33.98 -25.14 7.03
C VAL A 412 34.02 -25.12 8.56
N PHE A 413 34.59 -26.15 9.15
CA PHE A 413 34.65 -26.36 10.60
C PHE A 413 36.08 -26.19 11.14
N TRP A 414 36.23 -25.43 12.24
CA TRP A 414 37.46 -25.29 13.02
C TRP A 414 37.15 -25.49 14.50
N GLY A 415 37.10 -26.76 14.93
CA GLY A 415 36.67 -27.07 16.28
C GLY A 415 35.21 -26.58 16.52
N PRO A 416 34.99 -25.70 17.51
CA PRO A 416 33.64 -25.19 17.80
C PRO A 416 33.14 -24.11 16.81
N VAL A 417 34.04 -23.57 15.98
CA VAL A 417 33.70 -22.48 15.01
C VAL A 417 33.31 -23.06 13.67
N ARG A 418 32.28 -22.51 13.05
CA ARG A 418 31.85 -22.85 11.69
C ARG A 418 31.64 -21.59 10.89
N LEU A 419 32.22 -21.57 9.70
CA LEU A 419 31.89 -20.58 8.65
C LEU A 419 31.09 -21.28 7.55
N ALA A 420 29.98 -20.70 7.14
CA ALA A 420 29.16 -21.23 6.07
C ALA A 420 28.80 -20.15 5.06
N LEU A 421 28.78 -20.55 3.79
CA LEU A 421 28.41 -19.72 2.66
C LEU A 421 27.35 -20.45 1.84
N ASP A 422 26.34 -19.76 1.38
CA ASP A 422 25.35 -20.32 0.46
C ASP A 422 24.80 -19.29 -0.53
N TYR A 423 24.22 -19.83 -1.57
CA TYR A 423 23.47 -19.10 -2.56
C TYR A 423 22.08 -19.71 -2.69
N SER A 424 21.07 -18.87 -2.64
CA SER A 424 19.67 -19.23 -2.74
C SER A 424 19.09 -18.67 -4.02
N VAL A 425 18.43 -19.53 -4.79
CA VAL A 425 17.72 -19.19 -6.03
C VAL A 425 16.21 -19.22 -5.76
N SER A 426 15.55 -18.10 -6.03
CA SER A 426 14.10 -17.93 -5.87
C SER A 426 13.62 -16.70 -6.66
N GLN A 427 12.43 -16.17 -6.36
CA GLN A 427 11.98 -14.89 -6.90
C GLN A 427 12.93 -13.73 -6.54
N PHE A 428 13.61 -13.84 -5.39
CA PHE A 428 14.66 -12.92 -4.96
C PHE A 428 15.91 -13.72 -4.55
N ASN A 429 16.96 -13.65 -5.37
CA ASN A 429 18.18 -14.41 -5.16
C ASN A 429 19.02 -13.81 -4.03
N ILE A 430 19.58 -14.68 -3.18
CA ILE A 430 20.32 -14.27 -1.99
C ILE A 430 21.66 -14.99 -1.93
N PHE A 431 22.74 -14.24 -1.74
CA PHE A 431 24.01 -14.73 -1.25
C PHE A 431 24.07 -14.56 0.26
N SER A 432 24.47 -15.60 0.99
CA SER A 432 24.48 -15.57 2.44
C SER A 432 25.80 -16.08 3.02
N ALA A 433 26.18 -15.52 4.17
CA ALA A 433 27.32 -15.95 4.96
C ALA A 433 26.92 -16.06 6.44
N GLY A 434 27.41 -17.08 7.13
CA GLY A 434 27.15 -17.26 8.56
C GLY A 434 28.38 -17.68 9.31
N LEU A 435 28.62 -17.10 10.49
CA LEU A 435 29.61 -17.50 11.44
C LEU A 435 28.92 -18.01 12.69
N SER A 436 29.25 -19.22 13.13
CA SER A 436 28.68 -19.83 14.32
C SER A 436 29.73 -20.41 15.26
N TYR A 437 29.36 -20.48 16.54
CA TYR A 437 30.16 -21.10 17.62
C TYR A 437 29.25 -22.05 18.40
N THR A 438 29.72 -23.28 18.62
CA THR A 438 29.01 -24.32 19.37
C THR A 438 29.70 -24.59 20.70
N PHE A 439 28.93 -24.60 21.81
CA PHE A 439 29.42 -24.85 23.18
C PHE A 439 29.14 -26.29 23.61
#